data_5399f370e10bc8d407dca80f1dbb9399
#
_entry.id   5399f370e10bc8d407dca80f1dbb9399
#
_cell.length_a   1.000
_cell.length_b   1.000
_cell.length_c   1.000
_cell.angle_alpha   90.00
_cell.angle_beta   90.00
_cell.angle_gamma   90.00
#
_symmetry.space_group_name_H-M   'P 1'
#
loop_
_entity.id
_entity.type
_entity.pdbx_description
1 polymer ?
#
loop_
_entity_poly.entity_id
_entity_poly.type
_entity_poly.pdbx_seq_one_letter_code
_entity_poly.pdbx_strand_id
1 'polypeptide(L)' 'MFSISVETRAGVTRHHLDSAIDALAIVEDIQKATNFPIAITNRARGHVLTVEELRRLANLERSRAHRNYPR' A
#
# COMPACT_ATOMS: atom_id res chain seq x y z
N MET A 1 7.55 -2.56 -5.50
CA MET A 1 7.76 -1.33 -4.73
C MET A 1 6.57 -0.41 -4.88
N PHE A 2 6.11 0.16 -3.78
CA PHE A 2 4.93 1.00 -3.74
C PHE A 2 5.25 2.34 -3.12
N SER A 3 4.58 3.37 -3.60
CA SER A 3 4.68 4.71 -3.04
C SER A 3 3.29 5.16 -2.62
N ILE A 4 3.16 5.63 -1.39
CA ILE A 4 1.90 6.14 -0.86
C ILE A 4 2.08 7.62 -0.57
N SER A 5 1.25 8.45 -1.20
CA SER A 5 1.25 9.89 -0.98
C SER A 5 -0.01 10.28 -0.25
N VAL A 6 0.13 11.06 0.82
CA VAL A 6 -1.00 11.56 1.61
C VAL A 6 -0.95 13.08 1.60
N GLU A 7 -2.01 13.70 1.13
CA GLU A 7 -2.15 15.16 1.21
C GLU A 7 -2.68 15.55 2.58
N THR A 8 -1.90 16.30 3.32
CA THR A 8 -2.27 16.82 4.63
C THR A 8 -2.29 18.35 4.57
N ARG A 9 -2.77 18.98 5.65
CA ARG A 9 -2.75 20.45 5.76
C ARG A 9 -1.32 21.00 5.76
N ALA A 10 -0.35 20.20 6.21
CA ALA A 10 1.05 20.61 6.26
C ALA A 10 1.79 20.33 4.97
N GLY A 11 1.15 19.69 3.97
CA GLY A 11 1.75 19.34 2.71
C GLY A 11 1.56 17.87 2.35
N VAL A 12 2.41 17.35 1.47
CA VAL A 12 2.32 15.97 1.03
C VAL A 12 3.36 15.13 1.75
N THR A 13 2.90 14.03 2.36
CA THR A 13 3.77 13.04 2.98
C THR A 13 3.83 11.81 2.08
N ARG A 14 5.03 11.28 1.86
CA ARG A 14 5.23 10.10 1.03
C ARG A 14 5.87 8.97 1.82
N HIS A 15 5.39 7.76 1.56
CA HIS A 15 5.93 6.53 2.13
C HIS A 15 6.31 5.58 1.01
N HIS A 16 7.48 4.98 1.12
CA HIS A 16 7.96 3.99 0.15
C HIS A 16 7.99 2.62 0.81
N LEU A 17 7.28 1.66 0.25
CA LEU A 17 7.15 0.31 0.79
C LEU A 17 7.56 -0.71 -0.26
N ASP A 18 8.20 -1.78 0.18
CA ASP A 18 8.67 -2.83 -0.71
C ASP A 18 7.60 -3.87 -1.02
N SER A 19 6.60 -4.01 -0.17
CA SER A 19 5.57 -5.02 -0.35
C SER A 19 4.17 -4.42 -0.31
N ALA A 20 3.22 -5.13 -0.94
CA ALA A 20 1.81 -4.72 -0.91
C ALA A 20 1.22 -4.86 0.49
N ILE A 21 1.67 -5.84 1.27
CA ILE A 21 1.21 -6.04 2.65
C ILE A 21 1.57 -4.82 3.50
N ASP A 22 2.81 -4.36 3.42
CA ASP A 22 3.26 -3.19 4.17
C ASP A 22 2.55 -1.93 3.71
N ALA A 23 2.40 -1.76 2.39
CA ALA A 23 1.70 -0.62 1.82
C ALA A 23 0.24 -0.57 2.29
N LEU A 24 -0.44 -1.72 2.30
CA LEU A 24 -1.82 -1.80 2.76
C LEU A 24 -1.95 -1.46 4.23
N ALA A 25 -1.01 -1.92 5.06
CA ALA A 25 -1.01 -1.60 6.49
C ALA A 25 -0.92 -0.09 6.73
N ILE A 26 -0.04 0.60 5.99
CA ILE A 26 0.09 2.06 6.09
C ILE A 26 -1.19 2.76 5.65
N VAL A 27 -1.77 2.32 4.53
CA VAL A 27 -3.02 2.91 4.02
C VAL A 27 -4.16 2.74 5.04
N GLU A 28 -4.30 1.57 5.61
CA GLU A 28 -5.34 1.29 6.60
C GLU A 28 -5.16 2.15 7.85
N ASP A 29 -3.93 2.30 8.34
CA ASP A 29 -3.64 3.16 9.48
C ASP A 29 -4.01 4.62 9.21
N ILE A 30 -3.65 5.12 8.03
CA ILE A 30 -3.97 6.50 7.65
C ILE A 30 -5.48 6.68 7.54
N GLN A 31 -6.19 5.74 6.95
CA GLN A 31 -7.65 5.82 6.80
C GLN A 31 -8.38 5.79 8.13
N LYS A 32 -7.85 5.10 9.11
CA LYS A 32 -8.41 5.08 10.47
C LYS A 32 -8.21 6.41 11.19
N ALA A 33 -7.08 7.05 10.94
CA ALA A 33 -6.72 8.27 11.63
C ALA A 33 -7.29 9.53 10.98
N THR A 34 -7.44 9.53 9.66
CA THR A 34 -7.83 10.72 8.91
C THR A 34 -8.65 10.35 7.68
N ASN A 35 -9.29 11.38 7.09
CA ASN A 35 -9.98 11.25 5.80
C ASN A 35 -9.19 11.95 4.68
N PHE A 36 -7.90 12.16 4.87
CA PHE A 36 -7.07 12.83 3.86
C PHE A 36 -6.98 11.99 2.58
N PRO A 37 -6.92 12.65 1.41
CA PRO A 37 -6.73 11.94 0.14
C PRO A 37 -5.43 11.15 0.13
N ILE A 38 -5.50 9.93 -0.36
CA ILE A 38 -4.36 9.02 -0.47
C ILE A 38 -4.20 8.60 -1.92
N ALA A 39 -2.97 8.70 -2.43
CA ALA A 39 -2.62 8.20 -3.75
C ALA A 39 -1.61 7.05 -3.59
N ILE A 40 -1.92 5.93 -4.20
CA ILE A 40 -1.08 4.72 -4.15
C ILE A 40 -0.53 4.49 -5.56
N THR A 41 0.78 4.36 -5.67
CA THR A 41 1.44 4.15 -6.95
C THR A 41 2.30 2.90 -6.90
N ASN A 42 2.15 2.03 -7.91
CA ASN A 42 3.09 0.94 -8.13
C ASN A 42 4.24 1.47 -8.97
N ARG A 43 5.39 1.67 -8.35
CA ARG A 43 6.54 2.30 -9.01
C ARG A 43 7.15 1.42 -10.10
N ALA A 44 7.02 0.13 -9.98
CA ALA A 44 7.56 -0.79 -10.98
C ALA A 44 6.84 -0.65 -12.32
N ARG A 45 5.54 -0.33 -12.29
CA ARG A 45 4.71 -0.20 -13.49
C ARG A 45 4.26 1.23 -13.77
N GLY A 46 4.44 2.13 -12.82
CA GLY A 46 3.97 3.50 -12.93
C GLY A 46 2.45 3.65 -12.87
N HIS A 47 1.76 2.65 -12.33
CA HIS A 47 0.30 2.67 -12.22
C HIS A 47 -0.17 3.22 -10.88
N VAL A 48 -1.25 4.01 -10.94
CA VAL A 48 -1.97 4.40 -9.74
C VAL A 48 -2.93 3.27 -9.38
N LEU A 49 -2.93 2.88 -8.11
CA LEU A 49 -3.76 1.78 -7.61
C LEU A 49 -4.88 2.29 -6.73
N THR A 50 -6.01 1.59 -6.76
CA THR A 50 -7.05 1.76 -5.75
C THR A 50 -6.70 0.95 -4.50
N VAL A 51 -7.36 1.25 -3.39
CA VAL A 51 -7.19 0.47 -2.16
C VAL A 51 -7.58 -0.99 -2.39
N GLU A 52 -8.62 -1.23 -3.17
CA GLU A 52 -9.06 -2.59 -3.50
C GLU A 52 -8.00 -3.37 -4.27
N GLU A 53 -7.36 -2.74 -5.25
CA GLU A 53 -6.28 -3.35 -6.00
C GLU A 53 -5.09 -3.67 -5.11
N LEU A 54 -4.74 -2.76 -4.21
CA LEU A 54 -3.67 -2.98 -3.26
C LEU A 54 -4.00 -4.15 -2.32
N ARG A 55 -5.26 -4.24 -1.89
CA ARG A 55 -5.71 -5.34 -1.03
C ARG A 55 -5.58 -6.69 -1.75
N ARG A 56 -5.90 -6.75 -3.03
CA ARG A 56 -5.71 -7.96 -3.83
C ARG A 56 -4.25 -8.36 -3.91
N LEU A 57 -3.38 -7.39 -4.15
CA LEU A 57 -1.94 -7.65 -4.22
C LEU A 57 -1.41 -8.13 -2.87
N ALA A 58 -1.85 -7.54 -1.77
CA ALA A 58 -1.47 -7.97 -0.44
C ALA A 58 -1.91 -9.42 -0.16
N ASN A 59 -3.13 -9.78 -0.59
CA ASN A 59 -3.63 -11.14 -0.44
C ASN A 59 -2.81 -12.14 -1.26
N LEU A 60 -2.40 -11.76 -2.47
CA LEU A 60 -1.54 -12.60 -3.29
C LEU A 60 -0.17 -12.81 -2.64
N GLU A 61 0.41 -11.77 -2.05
CA GLU A 61 1.67 -11.88 -1.33
C GLU A 61 1.55 -12.83 -0.15
N ARG A 62 0.48 -12.72 0.63
CA ARG A 62 0.23 -13.60 1.76
C ARG A 62 0.09 -15.05 1.33
N SER A 63 -0.62 -15.29 0.24
CA SER A 63 -0.79 -16.64 -0.32
C SER A 63 0.55 -17.23 -0.75
N ARG A 64 1.39 -16.43 -1.42
CA ARG A 64 2.71 -16.88 -1.87
C ARG A 64 3.61 -17.17 -0.69
N ALA A 65 3.64 -16.29 0.31
CA ALA A 65 4.44 -16.50 1.51
C ALA A 65 4.01 -17.75 2.25
N HIS A 66 2.70 -17.99 2.35
CA HIS A 66 2.17 -19.17 3.02
C HIS A 66 2.55 -20.46 2.28
N ARG A 67 2.52 -20.44 0.95
CA ARG A 67 2.89 -21.61 0.12
C ARG A 67 4.37 -21.92 0.19
N ASN A 68 5.19 -20.92 0.33
CA ASN A 68 6.65 -21.07 0.33
C ASN A 68 7.23 -21.41 1.69
N TYR A 69 6.41 -21.49 2.73
CA TYR A 69 6.88 -21.85 4.05
C TYR A 69 7.15 -23.33 4.12
N PRO A 70 8.40 -23.74 4.32
CA PRO A 70 8.69 -25.15 4.54
C PRO A 70 8.14 -25.56 5.91
N ARG A 71 7.68 -26.74 5.98
CA ARG A 71 7.24 -27.31 7.23
C ARG A 71 8.32 -28.17 7.82
#